data_1c896a07a18e0c081bfbbc321ae2d495
#
_entry.id   1c896a07a18e0c081bfbbc321ae2d495
#
_cell.length_a   1.000
_cell.length_b   1.000
_cell.length_c   1.000
_cell.angle_alpha   90.00
_cell.angle_beta   90.00
_cell.angle_gamma   90.00
#
_symmetry.space_group_name_H-M   'P 1'
#
loop_
_entity.id
_entity.type
_entity.pdbx_description
1 polymer ?
#
loop_
_entity_poly.entity_id
_entity_poly.type
_entity_poly.pdbx_seq_one_letter_code
_entity_poly.pdbx_strand_id
1 'polypeptide(L)'
;MEIFQKAKAVRLRSHHDKYLVADEDEESVTQERNGSAGAAKWTVEIIPGSTNLIRLKSAYGKYLTASNKPFLLGATGKKVLQTNPSRLDSSLAWEPIRDSALVKLKTRYGNFLRGNGGLPPWRNSVTHDIPHRSATQEWVLWHVDVVEILSANANSDHHHQHLQLQQPPSPLHHSDSLDFTPGSPSRSDRFFRQE
;
A
#
# COMPACT_ATOMS: atom_id res chain seq x y z
N MET A 1 -1.94 17.88 -1.22
CA MET A 1 -0.93 16.97 -0.63
C MET A 1 -1.34 16.46 0.75
N GLU A 2 -1.84 17.31 1.62
CA GLU A 2 -2.19 16.95 3.01
C GLU A 2 -3.10 15.71 3.15
N ILE A 3 -4.10 15.55 2.27
CA ILE A 3 -5.00 14.40 2.29
C ILE A 3 -4.25 13.08 2.11
N PHE A 4 -3.23 13.05 1.24
CA PHE A 4 -2.44 11.85 0.99
C PHE A 4 -1.42 11.56 2.09
N GLN A 5 -0.98 12.58 2.85
CA GLN A 5 -0.06 12.39 3.98
C GLN A 5 -0.73 11.67 5.15
N LYS A 6 -2.05 11.79 5.29
CA LYS A 6 -2.83 11.15 6.34
C LYS A 6 -3.48 9.84 5.90
N ALA A 7 -3.57 9.61 4.58
CA ALA A 7 -4.22 8.44 4.02
C ALA A 7 -3.26 7.26 3.89
N LYS A 8 -3.68 6.11 4.39
CA LYS A 8 -3.06 4.82 4.09
C LYS A 8 -3.60 4.25 2.77
N ALA A 9 -4.89 4.45 2.50
CA ALA A 9 -5.52 4.05 1.24
C ALA A 9 -6.63 5.03 0.83
N VAL A 10 -6.78 5.18 -0.48
CA VAL A 10 -7.76 6.07 -1.10
C VAL A 10 -8.53 5.36 -2.22
N ARG A 11 -9.69 5.94 -2.57
CA ARG A 11 -10.37 5.76 -3.85
C ARG A 11 -10.35 7.07 -4.61
N LEU A 12 -10.20 6.97 -5.92
CA LEU A 12 -10.21 8.12 -6.82
C LEU A 12 -11.45 8.05 -7.70
N ARG A 13 -12.34 9.04 -7.57
CA ARG A 13 -13.58 9.13 -8.35
C ARG A 13 -13.44 10.22 -9.39
N SER A 14 -13.65 9.87 -10.66
CA SER A 14 -13.51 10.75 -11.81
C SER A 14 -14.69 11.71 -11.96
N HIS A 15 -14.56 12.67 -12.86
CA HIS A 15 -15.64 13.56 -13.31
C HIS A 15 -16.91 12.81 -13.80
N HIS A 16 -16.76 11.56 -14.24
CA HIS A 16 -17.86 10.72 -14.72
C HIS A 16 -18.55 9.90 -13.62
N ASP A 17 -18.31 10.22 -12.35
CA ASP A 17 -18.80 9.46 -11.18
C ASP A 17 -18.41 7.98 -11.21
N LYS A 18 -17.19 7.70 -11.68
CA LYS A 18 -16.60 6.37 -11.73
C LYS A 18 -15.29 6.34 -10.98
N TYR A 19 -15.01 5.20 -10.38
CA TYR A 19 -13.79 4.98 -9.62
C TYR A 19 -12.69 4.42 -10.48
N LEU A 20 -11.46 4.85 -10.21
CA LEU A 20 -10.24 4.28 -10.77
C LEU A 20 -10.09 2.85 -10.26
N VAL A 21 -10.03 1.88 -11.15
CA VAL A 21 -9.99 0.45 -10.85
C VAL A 21 -8.77 -0.20 -11.48
N ALA A 22 -8.13 -1.06 -10.72
CA ALA A 22 -7.12 -2.00 -11.20
C ALA A 22 -7.85 -3.25 -11.70
N ASP A 23 -7.75 -3.56 -12.98
CA ASP A 23 -8.46 -4.69 -13.57
C ASP A 23 -7.84 -6.04 -13.18
N GLU A 24 -8.65 -7.10 -13.26
CA GLU A 24 -8.29 -8.48 -12.87
C GLU A 24 -7.20 -9.09 -13.77
N ASP A 25 -6.95 -8.52 -14.95
CA ASP A 25 -5.84 -8.91 -15.82
C ASP A 25 -4.48 -8.53 -15.24
N GLU A 26 -4.48 -7.80 -14.11
CA GLU A 26 -3.30 -7.31 -13.42
C GLU A 26 -2.36 -6.43 -14.27
N GLU A 27 -2.85 -5.90 -15.38
CA GLU A 27 -2.13 -4.96 -16.25
C GLU A 27 -2.94 -3.69 -16.51
N SER A 28 -4.22 -3.80 -16.78
CA SER A 28 -5.08 -2.69 -17.16
C SER A 28 -5.57 -1.88 -15.97
N VAL A 29 -5.85 -0.61 -16.23
CA VAL A 29 -6.50 0.31 -15.31
C VAL A 29 -7.65 0.97 -16.04
N THR A 30 -8.83 0.90 -15.45
CA THR A 30 -10.07 1.42 -16.02
C THR A 30 -10.89 2.24 -15.02
N GLN A 31 -12.10 2.61 -15.40
CA GLN A 31 -13.05 3.28 -14.53
C GLN A 31 -14.33 2.48 -14.42
N GLU A 32 -14.82 2.24 -13.20
CA GLU A 32 -16.08 1.55 -12.92
C GLU A 32 -16.95 2.29 -11.92
N ARG A 33 -18.25 2.07 -11.97
CA ARG A 33 -19.20 2.67 -11.01
C ARG A 33 -19.13 2.06 -9.63
N ASN A 34 -18.73 0.81 -9.53
CA ASN A 34 -18.63 0.12 -8.24
C ASN A 34 -17.33 0.48 -7.51
N GLY A 35 -17.41 1.47 -6.64
CA GLY A 35 -16.28 1.87 -5.78
C GLY A 35 -16.08 0.99 -4.54
N SER A 36 -17.01 0.08 -4.22
CA SER A 36 -16.87 -0.79 -3.06
C SER A 36 -15.92 -1.97 -3.28
N ALA A 37 -15.65 -2.31 -4.54
CA ALA A 37 -14.71 -3.38 -4.90
C ALA A 37 -13.29 -3.09 -4.38
N GLY A 38 -12.60 -4.13 -3.95
CA GLY A 38 -11.19 -4.03 -3.54
C GLY A 38 -10.27 -3.47 -4.62
N ALA A 39 -10.60 -3.73 -5.88
CA ALA A 39 -9.89 -3.21 -7.06
C ALA A 39 -9.92 -1.67 -7.19
N ALA A 40 -10.88 -0.99 -6.56
CA ALA A 40 -10.95 0.48 -6.51
C ALA A 40 -10.12 1.09 -5.37
N LYS A 41 -9.54 0.27 -4.50
CA LYS A 41 -8.71 0.72 -3.38
C LYS A 41 -7.24 0.82 -3.79
N TRP A 42 -6.65 1.99 -3.58
CA TRP A 42 -5.25 2.26 -3.86
C TRP A 42 -4.51 2.62 -2.57
N THR A 43 -3.51 1.83 -2.23
CA THR A 43 -2.61 2.13 -1.10
C THR A 43 -1.69 3.28 -1.47
N VAL A 44 -1.56 4.23 -0.57
CA VAL A 44 -0.73 5.42 -0.76
C VAL A 44 0.66 5.18 -0.18
N GLU A 45 1.69 5.39 -0.98
CA GLU A 45 3.08 5.40 -0.55
C GLU A 45 3.69 6.78 -0.82
N ILE A 46 4.16 7.44 0.23
CA ILE A 46 4.93 8.68 0.09
C ILE A 46 6.34 8.33 -0.39
N ILE A 47 6.82 9.04 -1.41
CA ILE A 47 8.17 8.78 -1.93
C ILE A 47 9.21 9.40 -0.98
N PRO A 48 10.12 8.59 -0.40
CA PRO A 48 11.17 9.11 0.49
C PRO A 48 12.00 10.19 -0.20
N GLY A 49 12.30 11.25 0.55
CA GLY A 49 13.07 12.39 0.03
C GLY A 49 12.28 13.37 -0.86
N SER A 50 10.99 13.13 -1.06
CA SER A 50 10.10 14.05 -1.76
C SER A 50 8.98 14.54 -0.84
N THR A 51 8.66 15.82 -0.91
CA THR A 51 7.59 16.43 -0.12
C THR A 51 6.23 16.37 -0.81
N ASN A 52 6.19 16.08 -2.11
CA ASN A 52 5.01 16.24 -2.95
C ASN A 52 4.73 15.06 -3.91
N LEU A 53 5.49 13.98 -3.86
CA LEU A 53 5.29 12.83 -4.74
C LEU A 53 4.78 11.61 -3.98
N ILE A 54 3.85 10.92 -4.62
CA ILE A 54 3.26 9.67 -4.12
C ILE A 54 3.38 8.56 -5.16
N ARG A 55 3.25 7.31 -4.70
CA ARG A 55 2.90 6.15 -5.51
C ARG A 55 1.55 5.62 -5.04
N LEU A 56 0.81 5.06 -5.97
CA LEU A 56 -0.47 4.39 -5.69
C LEU A 56 -0.32 2.91 -6.04
N LYS A 57 -0.61 2.04 -5.07
CA LYS A 57 -0.47 0.60 -5.20
C LYS A 57 -1.83 -0.07 -5.19
N SER A 58 -2.10 -0.90 -6.18
CA SER A 58 -3.36 -1.63 -6.34
C SER A 58 -3.51 -2.77 -5.32
N ALA A 59 -4.70 -3.38 -5.28
CA ALA A 59 -4.96 -4.59 -4.50
C ALA A 59 -4.08 -5.79 -4.94
N TYR A 60 -3.60 -5.77 -6.17
CA TYR A 60 -2.67 -6.79 -6.71
C TYR A 60 -1.20 -6.50 -6.37
N GLY A 61 -0.92 -5.48 -5.57
CA GLY A 61 0.45 -5.11 -5.21
C GLY A 61 1.24 -4.41 -6.31
N LYS A 62 0.59 -3.98 -7.39
CA LYS A 62 1.19 -3.29 -8.55
C LYS A 62 0.98 -1.79 -8.49
N TYR A 63 1.87 -1.03 -9.07
CA TYR A 63 1.84 0.43 -9.04
C TYR A 63 1.09 1.04 -10.21
N LEU A 64 0.31 2.09 -9.94
CA LEU A 64 -0.28 2.95 -10.96
C LEU A 64 0.84 3.61 -11.77
N THR A 65 0.92 3.30 -13.05
CA THR A 65 2.06 3.60 -13.90
C THR A 65 1.65 4.46 -15.10
N ALA A 66 2.30 5.61 -15.26
CA ALA A 66 2.22 6.43 -16.46
C ALA A 66 3.09 5.81 -17.57
N SER A 67 2.54 4.90 -18.36
CA SER A 67 3.30 4.18 -19.38
C SER A 67 3.61 5.06 -20.60
N ASN A 68 4.63 4.67 -21.36
CA ASN A 68 4.92 5.31 -22.65
C ASN A 68 4.14 4.70 -23.83
N LYS A 69 3.33 3.66 -23.58
CA LYS A 69 2.51 3.02 -24.60
C LYS A 69 1.40 3.98 -25.07
N PRO A 70 1.27 4.28 -26.37
CA PRO A 70 0.20 5.13 -26.86
C PRO A 70 -1.17 4.47 -26.67
N PHE A 71 -2.18 5.27 -26.37
CA PHE A 71 -3.56 4.83 -26.43
C PHE A 71 -4.12 5.17 -27.82
N LEU A 72 -4.75 4.20 -28.48
CA LEU A 72 -5.34 4.34 -29.82
C LEU A 72 -4.43 5.10 -30.80
N LEU A 73 -3.25 4.54 -31.07
CA LEU A 73 -2.25 5.12 -31.98
C LEU A 73 -1.74 6.52 -31.58
N GLY A 74 -1.91 6.89 -30.31
CA GLY A 74 -1.41 8.16 -29.76
C GLY A 74 -2.32 9.37 -29.93
N ALA A 75 -3.49 9.22 -30.53
CA ALA A 75 -4.43 10.33 -30.73
C ALA A 75 -5.06 10.87 -29.44
N THR A 76 -5.01 10.11 -28.33
CA THR A 76 -5.73 10.38 -27.08
C THR A 76 -4.88 10.14 -25.85
N GLY A 77 -3.59 10.45 -25.90
CA GLY A 77 -2.67 10.28 -24.79
C GLY A 77 -2.03 8.89 -24.70
N LYS A 78 -1.43 8.60 -23.57
CA LYS A 78 -0.73 7.37 -23.27
C LYS A 78 -1.48 6.55 -22.24
N LYS A 79 -1.34 5.23 -22.30
CA LYS A 79 -2.00 4.31 -21.37
C LYS A 79 -1.48 4.49 -19.96
N VAL A 80 -2.39 4.41 -19.01
CA VAL A 80 -2.08 4.16 -17.60
C VAL A 80 -2.28 2.68 -17.33
N LEU A 81 -1.30 2.05 -16.71
CA LEU A 81 -1.25 0.63 -16.42
C LEU A 81 -1.00 0.41 -14.93
N GLN A 82 -1.17 -0.82 -14.48
CA GLN A 82 -0.61 -1.27 -13.22
C GLN A 82 0.59 -2.17 -13.49
N THR A 83 1.74 -1.88 -12.89
CA THR A 83 2.99 -2.61 -13.14
C THR A 83 3.75 -2.88 -11.85
N ASN A 84 4.58 -3.92 -11.88
CA ASN A 84 5.52 -4.24 -10.80
C ASN A 84 6.94 -4.29 -11.37
N PRO A 85 7.59 -3.14 -11.61
CA PRO A 85 8.91 -3.09 -12.20
C PRO A 85 9.98 -3.55 -11.19
N SER A 86 11.08 -4.12 -11.70
CA SER A 86 12.22 -4.51 -10.87
C SER A 86 12.92 -3.32 -10.21
N ARG A 87 12.78 -2.12 -10.79
CA ARG A 87 13.28 -0.85 -10.26
C ARG A 87 12.20 0.21 -10.28
N LEU A 88 12.01 0.86 -9.14
CA LEU A 88 11.07 1.98 -9.01
C LEU A 88 11.62 3.22 -9.72
N ASP A 89 10.93 3.70 -10.72
CA ASP A 89 11.30 4.87 -11.51
C ASP A 89 10.23 5.99 -11.45
N SER A 90 10.44 7.05 -12.23
CA SER A 90 9.55 8.21 -12.25
C SER A 90 8.20 7.97 -12.92
N SER A 91 8.01 6.86 -13.64
CA SER A 91 6.71 6.52 -14.24
C SER A 91 5.66 6.13 -13.19
N LEU A 92 6.11 5.77 -12.00
CA LEU A 92 5.28 5.41 -10.84
C LEU A 92 4.98 6.60 -9.94
N ALA A 93 5.62 7.73 -10.17
CA ALA A 93 5.54 8.91 -9.33
C ALA A 93 4.46 9.88 -9.82
N TRP A 94 3.56 10.24 -8.92
CA TRP A 94 2.47 11.17 -9.17
C TRP A 94 2.56 12.34 -8.20
N GLU A 95 2.42 13.56 -8.73
CA GLU A 95 2.34 14.78 -7.96
C GLU A 95 0.87 15.18 -7.77
N PRO A 96 0.29 15.04 -6.56
CA PRO A 96 -1.05 15.53 -6.28
C PRO A 96 -1.07 17.06 -6.26
N ILE A 97 -1.86 17.65 -7.14
CA ILE A 97 -2.09 19.09 -7.21
C ILE A 97 -3.54 19.35 -6.83
N ARG A 98 -3.74 20.11 -5.76
CA ARG A 98 -5.08 20.48 -5.31
C ARG A 98 -5.69 21.51 -6.27
N ASP A 99 -6.94 21.26 -6.62
CA ASP A 99 -7.79 22.18 -7.40
C ASP A 99 -9.16 22.26 -6.71
N SER A 100 -9.33 23.28 -5.86
CA SER A 100 -10.50 23.43 -4.97
C SER A 100 -10.71 22.23 -4.06
N ALA A 101 -11.81 21.51 -4.21
CA ALA A 101 -12.13 20.27 -3.48
C ALA A 101 -11.60 19.01 -4.18
N LEU A 102 -11.03 19.13 -5.38
CA LEU A 102 -10.57 18.04 -6.22
C LEU A 102 -9.05 18.01 -6.32
N VAL A 103 -8.52 16.99 -6.96
CA VAL A 103 -7.09 16.79 -7.13
C VAL A 103 -6.78 16.41 -8.57
N LYS A 104 -5.70 16.95 -9.10
CA LYS A 104 -5.02 16.45 -10.31
C LYS A 104 -3.82 15.62 -9.92
N LEU A 105 -3.60 14.50 -10.58
CA LEU A 105 -2.38 13.71 -10.42
C LEU A 105 -1.49 13.91 -11.63
N LYS A 106 -0.37 14.58 -11.43
CA LYS A 106 0.57 14.98 -12.49
C LYS A 106 1.77 14.06 -12.55
N THR A 107 2.17 13.66 -13.74
CA THR A 107 3.42 12.95 -14.00
C THR A 107 4.61 13.89 -14.00
N ARG A 108 5.83 13.35 -13.90
CA ARG A 108 7.08 14.11 -14.01
C ARG A 108 7.15 14.96 -15.31
N TYR A 109 6.53 14.48 -16.39
CA TYR A 109 6.59 15.13 -17.70
C TYR A 109 5.44 16.10 -17.96
N GLY A 110 4.64 16.41 -16.92
CA GLY A 110 3.58 17.42 -17.02
C GLY A 110 2.24 16.88 -17.51
N ASN A 111 2.10 15.60 -17.78
CA ASN A 111 0.82 14.98 -18.11
C ASN A 111 0.00 14.72 -16.84
N PHE A 112 -1.31 14.66 -16.99
CA PHE A 112 -2.24 14.41 -15.89
C PHE A 112 -2.97 13.08 -16.05
N LEU A 113 -3.20 12.39 -14.94
CA LEU A 113 -4.10 11.23 -14.88
C LEU A 113 -5.48 11.67 -15.35
N ARG A 114 -6.05 10.95 -16.31
CA ARG A 114 -7.28 11.32 -16.99
C ARG A 114 -8.25 10.16 -17.05
N GLY A 115 -9.47 10.38 -16.57
CA GLY A 115 -10.59 9.46 -16.74
C GLY A 115 -11.39 9.83 -17.99
N ASN A 116 -11.31 9.02 -19.05
CA ASN A 116 -11.95 9.32 -20.31
C ASN A 116 -13.45 8.97 -20.28
N GLY A 117 -14.22 9.79 -20.97
CA GLY A 117 -15.65 9.60 -21.22
C GLY A 117 -15.95 9.36 -22.69
N GLY A 118 -17.20 9.58 -23.09
CA GLY A 118 -17.65 9.49 -24.47
C GLY A 118 -18.05 8.08 -24.90
N LEU A 119 -17.81 7.76 -26.16
CA LEU A 119 -18.16 6.47 -26.75
C LEU A 119 -17.01 5.46 -26.62
N PRO A 120 -17.27 4.13 -26.72
CA PRO A 120 -16.21 3.15 -26.88
C PRO A 120 -15.34 3.48 -28.12
N PRO A 121 -14.02 3.24 -28.05
CA PRO A 121 -13.26 2.58 -26.99
C PRO A 121 -12.75 3.51 -25.89
N TRP A 122 -13.04 4.81 -25.93
CA TRP A 122 -12.58 5.79 -24.92
C TRP A 122 -13.30 5.63 -23.57
N ARG A 123 -14.60 5.30 -23.63
CA ARG A 123 -15.42 5.15 -22.42
C ARG A 123 -14.76 4.19 -21.45
N ASN A 124 -14.65 4.63 -20.20
CA ASN A 124 -14.02 3.92 -19.09
C ASN A 124 -12.50 3.79 -19.17
N SER A 125 -11.85 4.19 -20.25
CA SER A 125 -10.40 4.15 -20.32
C SER A 125 -9.75 5.18 -19.39
N VAL A 126 -8.52 4.88 -18.97
CA VAL A 126 -7.66 5.77 -18.18
C VAL A 126 -6.37 5.99 -18.94
N THR A 127 -6.04 7.26 -19.14
CA THR A 127 -4.82 7.68 -19.82
C THR A 127 -4.10 8.76 -19.02
N HIS A 128 -2.92 9.14 -19.44
CA HIS A 128 -2.30 10.38 -18.99
C HIS A 128 -2.00 11.27 -20.19
N ASP A 129 -2.39 12.54 -20.08
CA ASP A 129 -2.27 13.51 -21.16
C ASP A 129 -2.38 14.94 -20.64
N ILE A 130 -2.09 15.90 -21.51
CA ILE A 130 -2.40 17.32 -21.29
C ILE A 130 -3.77 17.58 -21.92
N PRO A 131 -4.73 18.17 -21.20
CA PRO A 131 -6.03 18.49 -21.79
C PRO A 131 -5.86 19.54 -22.89
N HIS A 132 -6.15 19.17 -24.13
CA HIS A 132 -6.03 20.07 -25.27
C HIS A 132 -7.32 20.86 -25.57
N ARG A 133 -8.44 20.46 -24.95
CA ARG A 133 -9.74 21.03 -25.19
C ARG A 133 -10.41 21.46 -23.91
N SER A 134 -10.98 22.65 -23.87
CA SER A 134 -11.72 23.18 -22.72
C SER A 134 -12.84 22.24 -22.26
N ALA A 135 -13.57 21.62 -23.20
CA ALA A 135 -14.66 20.69 -22.90
C ALA A 135 -14.23 19.40 -22.16
N THR A 136 -12.94 19.10 -22.04
CA THR A 136 -12.43 17.90 -21.37
C THR A 136 -11.44 18.21 -20.26
N GLN A 137 -11.33 19.47 -19.85
CA GLN A 137 -10.42 19.87 -18.77
C GLN A 137 -10.77 19.22 -17.43
N GLU A 138 -12.06 18.98 -17.18
CA GLU A 138 -12.52 18.34 -15.93
C GLU A 138 -12.20 16.85 -15.85
N TRP A 139 -11.82 16.22 -16.96
CA TRP A 139 -11.51 14.79 -16.99
C TRP A 139 -10.20 14.43 -16.28
N VAL A 140 -9.38 15.42 -15.94
CA VAL A 140 -8.16 15.25 -15.12
C VAL A 140 -8.40 15.51 -13.64
N LEU A 141 -9.63 15.86 -13.25
CA LEU A 141 -10.01 16.14 -11.87
C LEU A 141 -10.55 14.87 -11.18
N TRP A 142 -10.05 14.61 -10.00
CA TRP A 142 -10.40 13.44 -9.21
C TRP A 142 -10.85 13.85 -7.82
N HIS A 143 -11.97 13.29 -7.39
CA HIS A 143 -12.37 13.32 -6.00
C HIS A 143 -11.62 12.23 -5.24
N VAL A 144 -11.04 12.56 -4.08
CA VAL A 144 -10.27 11.63 -3.27
C VAL A 144 -11.08 11.23 -2.05
N ASP A 145 -11.50 9.97 -2.01
CA ASP A 145 -12.15 9.37 -0.84
C ASP A 145 -11.09 8.62 -0.01
N VAL A 146 -10.83 9.07 1.22
CA VAL A 146 -9.93 8.36 2.14
C VAL A 146 -10.63 7.12 2.68
N VAL A 147 -10.07 5.94 2.42
CA VAL A 147 -10.63 4.65 2.83
C VAL A 147 -10.00 4.16 4.12
N GLU A 148 -8.69 4.36 4.26
CA GLU A 148 -7.92 4.00 5.45
C GLU A 148 -6.99 5.14 5.83
N ILE A 149 -6.89 5.42 7.13
CA ILE A 149 -6.03 6.46 7.70
C ILE A 149 -4.79 5.81 8.29
N LEU A 150 -3.65 6.48 8.19
CA LEU A 150 -2.44 6.09 8.91
C LEU A 150 -2.69 6.24 10.41
N SER A 151 -2.64 5.14 11.17
CA SER A 151 -2.77 5.18 12.63
C SER A 151 -1.57 5.89 13.24
N ALA A 152 -1.81 6.87 14.11
CA ALA A 152 -0.76 7.61 14.81
C ALA A 152 -0.03 6.79 15.90
N ASN A 153 -0.41 5.52 16.10
CA ASN A 153 0.10 4.67 17.19
C ASN A 153 0.94 3.51 16.67
N ALA A 154 2.22 3.74 16.49
CA ALA A 154 3.22 2.67 16.45
C ALA A 154 4.50 3.02 17.24
N ASN A 155 4.45 3.95 18.22
CA ASN A 155 5.60 4.24 19.08
C ASN A 155 5.18 4.60 20.51
N SER A 156 4.50 3.67 21.22
CA SER A 156 4.38 3.79 22.68
C SER A 156 4.07 2.44 23.34
N ASP A 157 4.90 1.41 23.09
CA ASP A 157 4.91 0.25 23.98
C ASP A 157 6.30 -0.42 23.97
N HIS A 158 7.29 0.29 24.55
CA HIS A 158 8.47 -0.34 25.13
C HIS A 158 9.02 0.54 26.25
N HIS A 159 8.23 0.72 27.32
CA HIS A 159 8.78 1.08 28.64
C HIS A 159 7.87 0.58 29.75
N HIS A 160 7.71 -0.74 29.83
CA HIS A 160 7.39 -1.38 31.09
C HIS A 160 8.70 -1.86 31.70
N GLN A 161 9.30 -0.97 32.45
CA GLN A 161 10.35 -1.31 33.38
C GLN A 161 9.78 -2.28 34.43
N HIS A 162 10.42 -3.41 34.49
CA HIS A 162 10.39 -4.40 35.51
C HIS A 162 10.69 -3.75 36.90
N LEU A 163 9.66 -3.36 37.63
CA LEU A 163 9.76 -3.09 39.05
C LEU A 163 9.78 -4.44 39.78
N GLN A 164 10.98 -4.95 39.98
CA GLN A 164 11.26 -6.08 40.83
C GLN A 164 11.09 -5.62 42.28
N LEU A 165 10.00 -6.02 42.90
CA LEU A 165 9.78 -5.92 44.35
C LEU A 165 10.78 -6.82 45.03
N GLN A 166 11.78 -6.22 45.70
CA GLN A 166 12.64 -6.88 46.68
C GLN A 166 11.79 -7.28 47.86
N GLN A 167 11.69 -8.59 48.13
CA GLN A 167 11.24 -9.14 49.41
C GLN A 167 12.43 -9.22 50.36
N PRO A 168 12.25 -8.89 51.64
CA PRO A 168 13.31 -9.02 52.66
C PRO A 168 13.55 -10.47 53.08
N PRO A 169 14.76 -10.82 53.57
CA PRO A 169 15.08 -12.18 53.93
C PRO A 169 14.45 -12.59 55.28
N SER A 170 13.87 -13.79 55.35
CA SER A 170 13.41 -14.42 56.58
C SER A 170 14.51 -15.33 57.17
N PRO A 171 14.54 -15.51 58.49
CA PRO A 171 15.69 -16.01 59.21
C PRO A 171 15.82 -17.53 59.25
N LEU A 172 17.06 -17.94 59.48
CA LEU A 172 17.56 -19.30 59.69
C LEU A 172 16.83 -20.08 60.80
N HIS A 173 16.45 -21.31 60.49
CA HIS A 173 16.34 -22.37 61.53
C HIS A 173 17.18 -23.57 61.14
N HIS A 174 18.15 -23.82 62.08
CA HIS A 174 18.92 -25.04 62.19
C HIS A 174 18.04 -26.22 62.67
N SER A 175 18.25 -27.39 62.12
CA SER A 175 18.38 -28.65 62.85
C SER A 175 18.73 -29.78 61.88
N ASP A 176 19.79 -30.27 62.19
CA ASP A 176 20.50 -31.59 62.25
C ASP A 176 19.74 -32.82 61.76
N SER A 177 20.57 -33.67 61.15
CA SER A 177 20.81 -35.09 61.38
C SER A 177 20.39 -36.09 60.30
N LEU A 178 21.44 -36.75 59.84
CA LEU A 178 21.74 -38.20 59.71
C LEU A 178 21.27 -38.89 58.38
N ASP A 179 22.31 -39.23 57.68
CA ASP A 179 22.77 -40.53 57.19
C ASP A 179 21.77 -41.49 56.50
N PHE A 180 22.10 -41.91 55.34
CA PHE A 180 22.44 -43.27 54.93
C PHE A 180 22.56 -43.41 53.42
N THR A 181 23.75 -43.72 52.93
CA THR A 181 24.02 -44.41 51.67
C THR A 181 24.03 -45.95 51.97
N PRO A 182 24.15 -46.91 51.05
CA PRO A 182 24.49 -46.85 49.59
C PRO A 182 23.74 -47.89 48.76
N GLY A 183 24.02 -47.90 47.43
CA GLY A 183 23.77 -49.09 46.63
C GLY A 183 23.55 -48.90 45.15
N SER A 184 24.63 -48.86 44.40
CA SER A 184 24.66 -49.32 42.99
C SER A 184 24.68 -50.89 43.01
N PRO A 185 24.46 -51.65 41.97
CA PRO A 185 24.91 -51.42 40.59
C PRO A 185 24.07 -52.05 39.45
N SER A 186 24.44 -51.66 38.23
CA SER A 186 24.81 -52.53 37.12
C SER A 186 23.79 -53.11 36.17
N ARG A 187 24.08 -52.79 34.92
CA ARG A 187 24.27 -53.70 33.77
C ARG A 187 23.10 -54.01 32.86
N SER A 188 23.40 -53.69 31.64
CA SER A 188 23.62 -54.54 30.45
C SER A 188 22.44 -54.66 29.52
N ASP A 189 22.77 -54.29 28.38
CA ASP A 189 23.03 -55.00 27.11
C ASP A 189 21.84 -55.11 26.15
N ARG A 190 22.11 -54.61 25.01
CA ARG A 190 22.30 -55.25 23.70
C ARG A 190 21.08 -55.35 22.79
N PHE A 191 21.24 -54.84 21.66
CA PHE A 191 21.41 -55.41 20.31
C PHE A 191 20.19 -55.53 19.36
N PHE A 192 20.49 -55.20 18.16
CA PHE A 192 20.04 -55.67 16.84
C PHE A 192 18.78 -54.99 16.29
N ARG A 193 18.86 -54.33 15.13
CA ARG A 193 19.31 -54.50 13.75
C ARG A 193 18.14 -54.92 12.84
N GLN A 194 18.02 -54.20 11.75
CA GLN A 194 17.54 -54.56 10.41
C GLN A 194 16.07 -54.98 10.29
N GLU A 195 15.30 -54.42 9.35
CA GLU A 195 15.49 -54.27 7.89
C GLU A 195 14.89 -52.95 7.43
#